data_aa128ac5c0925922f45141449cb5e974
#
_entry.id   aa128ac5c0925922f45141449cb5e974
#
_cell.length_a   1.000
_cell.length_b   1.000
_cell.length_c   1.000
_cell.angle_alpha   90.00
_cell.angle_beta   90.00
_cell.angle_gamma   90.00
#
_symmetry.space_group_name_H-M   'P 1'
#
loop_
_entity.id
_entity.type
_entity.pdbx_description
1 polymer ?
#
loop_
_entity_poly.entity_id
_entity_poly.type
_entity_poly.pdbx_seq_one_letter_code
_entity_poly.pdbx_strand_id
1 'polypeptide(L)'
;MIRLTPASAHGLHGHVTVPGDKAISHRALMFGAIAKGQTVITNFLASDDVLHTMTVFRNLGVTIQQNENSVRIQGQGFDGLTAPKKPLDMGNSGTSTRLLMGLLSKQNFDMPIIGDESLSQRPMTRVMKPLTEMGAKIDLTANGTLPGVIQANATLRGITYDMPVASAQVKSAILLAGIQAEGETQIGRAHV
;
A
#
# COMPACT_ATOMS: atom_id res chain seq x y z
N MET A 1 18.82 -29.82 -17.20
CA MET A 1 19.35 -29.92 -15.82
C MET A 1 20.49 -28.93 -15.67
N ILE A 2 20.36 -27.89 -14.85
CA ILE A 2 21.42 -26.90 -14.59
C ILE A 2 22.31 -27.51 -13.50
N ARG A 3 23.60 -27.70 -13.80
CA ARG A 3 24.58 -28.17 -12.81
C ARG A 3 25.27 -26.96 -12.19
N LEU A 4 25.08 -26.72 -10.91
CA LEU A 4 25.82 -25.72 -10.16
C LEU A 4 27.13 -26.36 -9.65
N THR A 5 28.25 -25.80 -10.09
CA THR A 5 29.56 -26.22 -9.60
C THR A 5 30.06 -25.12 -8.65
N PRO A 6 30.40 -25.43 -7.39
CA PRO A 6 30.94 -24.42 -6.51
C PRO A 6 32.24 -23.84 -7.10
N ALA A 7 32.34 -22.52 -7.08
CA ALA A 7 33.58 -21.84 -7.42
C ALA A 7 34.67 -22.17 -6.39
N SER A 8 35.93 -21.94 -6.74
CA SER A 8 37.11 -22.30 -5.95
C SER A 8 37.03 -21.91 -4.47
N ALA A 9 37.82 -22.57 -3.64
CA ALA A 9 37.88 -22.44 -2.18
C ALA A 9 38.19 -21.05 -1.61
N HIS A 10 38.36 -20.02 -2.45
CA HIS A 10 38.72 -18.66 -2.03
C HIS A 10 37.54 -17.70 -1.83
N GLY A 11 36.30 -18.19 -1.95
CA GLY A 11 35.09 -17.37 -1.82
C GLY A 11 34.84 -16.41 -2.99
N LEU A 12 33.75 -15.67 -2.91
CA LEU A 12 33.42 -14.62 -3.88
C LEU A 12 33.82 -13.26 -3.30
N HIS A 13 34.54 -12.47 -4.07
CA HIS A 13 34.92 -11.09 -3.74
C HIS A 13 34.43 -10.16 -4.83
N GLY A 14 33.83 -9.02 -4.44
CA GLY A 14 33.34 -8.02 -5.37
C GLY A 14 32.25 -7.15 -4.79
N HIS A 15 31.83 -6.14 -5.56
CA HIS A 15 30.69 -5.29 -5.26
C HIS A 15 29.53 -5.66 -6.18
N VAL A 16 28.34 -5.81 -5.59
CA VAL A 16 27.10 -6.07 -6.33
C VAL A 16 26.11 -4.95 -6.03
N THR A 17 25.57 -4.34 -7.07
CA THR A 17 24.46 -3.40 -6.93
C THR A 17 23.17 -4.17 -7.19
N VAL A 18 22.26 -4.13 -6.23
CA VAL A 18 20.94 -4.77 -6.33
C VAL A 18 19.87 -3.72 -6.70
N PRO A 19 18.80 -4.12 -7.39
CA PRO A 19 17.62 -3.26 -7.60
C PRO A 19 17.02 -2.81 -6.26
N GLY A 20 16.27 -1.72 -6.27
CA GLY A 20 15.48 -1.29 -5.12
C GLY A 20 14.50 -2.35 -4.66
N ASP A 21 14.17 -2.36 -3.36
CA ASP A 21 13.19 -3.28 -2.78
C ASP A 21 11.75 -2.87 -3.14
N LYS A 22 10.91 -3.84 -3.50
CA LYS A 22 9.53 -3.60 -3.89
C LYS A 22 8.69 -3.03 -2.74
N ALA A 23 8.80 -3.60 -1.55
CA ALA A 23 8.00 -3.20 -0.41
C ALA A 23 8.41 -1.80 0.11
N ILE A 24 9.70 -1.48 0.05
CA ILE A 24 10.21 -0.14 0.37
C ILE A 24 9.73 0.87 -0.68
N SER A 25 9.78 0.54 -1.98
CA SER A 25 9.35 1.43 -3.05
C SER A 25 7.85 1.76 -2.95
N HIS A 26 6.97 0.79 -2.65
CA HIS A 26 5.55 1.06 -2.35
C HIS A 26 5.39 2.04 -1.20
N ARG A 27 6.04 1.78 -0.07
CA ARG A 27 5.92 2.62 1.13
C ARG A 27 6.50 4.00 0.93
N ALA A 28 7.60 4.12 0.21
CA ALA A 28 8.19 5.42 -0.12
C ALA A 28 7.24 6.29 -0.95
N LEU A 29 6.51 5.70 -1.92
CA LEU A 29 5.45 6.40 -2.64
C LEU A 29 4.31 6.82 -1.71
N MET A 30 3.82 5.88 -0.87
CA MET A 30 2.71 6.14 0.05
C MET A 30 3.04 7.26 1.03
N PHE A 31 4.16 7.16 1.73
CA PHE A 31 4.56 8.18 2.70
C PHE A 31 4.95 9.51 2.04
N GLY A 32 5.62 9.46 0.88
CA GLY A 32 5.93 10.66 0.13
C GLY A 32 4.69 11.42 -0.34
N ALA A 33 3.63 10.70 -0.72
CA ALA A 33 2.37 11.29 -1.15
C ALA A 33 1.61 12.01 -0.02
N ILE A 34 1.61 11.43 1.19
CA ILE A 34 0.92 11.99 2.36
C ILE A 34 1.81 12.89 3.24
N ALA A 35 3.10 12.99 2.95
CA ALA A 35 3.97 13.98 3.59
C ALA A 35 3.64 15.39 3.10
N LYS A 36 4.07 16.41 3.81
CA LYS A 36 4.04 17.80 3.33
C LYS A 36 5.41 18.17 2.79
N GLY A 37 5.47 18.63 1.54
CA GLY A 37 6.71 19.03 0.89
C GLY A 37 7.24 17.98 -0.10
N GLN A 38 8.51 18.10 -0.46
CA GLN A 38 9.13 17.27 -1.49
C GLN A 38 9.82 16.04 -0.90
N THR A 39 9.53 14.87 -1.46
CA THR A 39 10.23 13.61 -1.21
C THR A 39 10.99 13.20 -2.46
N VAL A 40 12.25 12.80 -2.31
CA VAL A 40 13.08 12.24 -3.38
C VAL A 40 13.41 10.80 -3.04
N ILE A 41 13.10 9.89 -3.95
CA ILE A 41 13.39 8.46 -3.82
C ILE A 41 14.47 8.13 -4.85
N THR A 42 15.58 7.56 -4.41
CA THR A 42 16.65 7.04 -5.27
C THR A 42 16.65 5.52 -5.26
N ASN A 43 17.19 4.89 -6.29
CA ASN A 43 17.19 3.45 -6.47
C ASN A 43 15.76 2.84 -6.37
N PHE A 44 14.81 3.50 -7.01
CA PHE A 44 13.41 3.11 -7.02
C PHE A 44 13.18 1.88 -7.89
N LEU A 45 12.43 0.91 -7.41
CA LEU A 45 12.03 -0.25 -8.21
C LEU A 45 10.79 0.08 -9.04
N ALA A 46 10.97 0.28 -10.34
CA ALA A 46 9.88 0.53 -11.29
C ALA A 46 9.23 -0.78 -11.78
N SER A 47 8.76 -1.62 -10.85
CA SER A 47 7.95 -2.80 -11.22
C SER A 47 6.49 -2.40 -11.43
N ASP A 48 5.75 -3.20 -12.22
CA ASP A 48 4.35 -2.93 -12.56
C ASP A 48 3.49 -2.66 -11.31
N ASP A 49 3.60 -3.48 -10.29
CA ASP A 49 2.90 -3.29 -9.00
C ASP A 49 3.15 -1.91 -8.39
N VAL A 50 4.42 -1.46 -8.41
CA VAL A 50 4.83 -0.19 -7.81
C VAL A 50 4.37 0.98 -8.68
N LEU A 51 4.41 0.84 -10.01
CA LEU A 51 3.90 1.82 -10.95
C LEU A 51 2.38 2.01 -10.85
N HIS A 52 1.63 0.95 -10.56
CA HIS A 52 0.20 1.08 -10.22
C HIS A 52 -0.01 1.92 -8.96
N THR A 53 0.78 1.71 -7.90
CA THR A 53 0.72 2.57 -6.70
C THR A 53 1.00 4.04 -7.03
N MET A 54 1.99 4.31 -7.86
CA MET A 54 2.30 5.67 -8.32
C MET A 54 1.13 6.28 -9.07
N THR A 55 0.50 5.52 -9.98
CA THR A 55 -0.64 5.96 -10.78
C THR A 55 -1.86 6.25 -9.89
N VAL A 56 -2.09 5.45 -8.84
CA VAL A 56 -3.14 5.72 -7.86
C VAL A 56 -2.96 7.10 -7.23
N PHE A 57 -1.77 7.43 -6.73
CA PHE A 57 -1.53 8.73 -6.12
C PHE A 57 -1.60 9.89 -7.11
N ARG A 58 -1.17 9.71 -8.36
CA ARG A 58 -1.40 10.70 -9.42
C ARG A 58 -2.89 10.95 -9.65
N ASN A 59 -3.72 9.91 -9.64
CA ASN A 59 -5.18 10.02 -9.75
C ASN A 59 -5.83 10.68 -8.52
N LEU A 60 -5.16 10.64 -7.37
CA LEU A 60 -5.54 11.34 -6.14
C LEU A 60 -4.95 12.78 -6.06
N GLY A 61 -4.41 13.31 -7.15
CA GLY A 61 -3.94 14.70 -7.25
C GLY A 61 -2.49 14.93 -6.85
N VAL A 62 -1.72 13.90 -6.49
CA VAL A 62 -0.31 14.05 -6.11
C VAL A 62 0.57 14.22 -7.34
N THR A 63 1.40 15.27 -7.36
CA THR A 63 2.40 15.47 -8.40
C THR A 63 3.59 14.55 -8.20
N ILE A 64 3.79 13.60 -9.13
CA ILE A 64 4.89 12.64 -9.09
C ILE A 64 5.62 12.65 -10.42
N GLN A 65 6.90 12.96 -10.38
CA GLN A 65 7.82 12.93 -11.50
C GLN A 65 8.77 11.74 -11.36
N GLN A 66 8.91 10.95 -12.39
CA GLN A 66 9.80 9.80 -12.45
C GLN A 66 10.86 10.04 -13.51
N ASN A 67 12.13 9.85 -13.13
CA ASN A 67 13.27 9.80 -14.04
C ASN A 67 13.98 8.48 -13.80
N GLU A 68 14.31 7.73 -14.82
CA GLU A 68 14.99 6.41 -14.77
C GLU A 68 14.90 5.67 -13.41
N ASN A 69 15.84 5.96 -12.48
CA ASN A 69 15.94 5.32 -11.17
C ASN A 69 15.56 6.22 -9.99
N SER A 70 14.94 7.37 -10.24
CA SER A 70 14.54 8.30 -9.18
C SER A 70 13.11 8.79 -9.35
N VAL A 71 12.46 9.04 -8.23
CA VAL A 71 11.10 9.59 -8.19
C VAL A 71 11.09 10.82 -7.28
N ARG A 72 10.47 11.90 -7.75
CA ARG A 72 10.19 13.11 -6.97
C ARG A 72 8.71 13.22 -6.73
N ILE A 73 8.31 13.39 -5.49
CA ILE A 73 6.92 13.47 -5.07
C ILE A 73 6.72 14.82 -4.38
N GLN A 74 5.73 15.58 -4.82
CA GLN A 74 5.25 16.75 -4.10
C GLN A 74 4.05 16.34 -3.27
N GLY A 75 4.31 15.96 -2.02
CA GLY A 75 3.30 15.55 -1.07
C GLY A 75 2.51 16.73 -0.51
N GLN A 76 1.23 16.51 -0.26
CA GLN A 76 0.27 17.55 0.14
C GLN A 76 -0.37 17.29 1.51
N GLY A 77 0.07 16.25 2.21
CA GLY A 77 -0.57 15.79 3.43
C GLY A 77 -1.79 14.90 3.15
N PHE A 78 -2.36 14.35 4.19
CA PHE A 78 -3.58 13.54 4.07
C PHE A 78 -4.76 14.32 3.48
N ASP A 79 -4.92 15.58 3.89
CA ASP A 79 -6.03 16.44 3.50
C ASP A 79 -5.85 17.04 2.09
N GLY A 80 -4.67 16.91 1.50
CA GLY A 80 -4.36 17.42 0.17
C GLY A 80 -4.71 16.45 -0.97
N LEU A 81 -5.15 15.24 -0.65
CA LEU A 81 -5.62 14.30 -1.65
C LEU A 81 -6.98 14.73 -2.21
N THR A 82 -7.21 14.45 -3.49
CA THR A 82 -8.45 14.83 -4.20
C THR A 82 -9.21 13.61 -4.70
N ALA A 83 -10.54 13.74 -4.82
CA ALA A 83 -11.39 12.67 -5.32
C ALA A 83 -10.94 12.20 -6.72
N PRO A 84 -10.80 10.90 -6.94
CA PRO A 84 -10.38 10.38 -8.23
C PRO A 84 -11.50 10.51 -9.28
N LYS A 85 -11.13 10.86 -10.51
CA LYS A 85 -12.09 10.97 -11.63
C LYS A 85 -12.49 9.63 -12.24
N LYS A 86 -11.80 8.56 -11.91
CA LYS A 86 -12.01 7.19 -12.39
C LYS A 86 -11.63 6.20 -11.29
N PRO A 87 -12.09 4.95 -11.35
CA PRO A 87 -11.68 3.93 -10.38
C PRO A 87 -10.15 3.85 -10.25
N LEU A 88 -9.69 3.65 -9.04
CA LEU A 88 -8.28 3.43 -8.73
C LEU A 88 -7.90 2.00 -9.13
N ASP A 89 -7.10 1.88 -10.17
CA ASP A 89 -6.65 0.59 -10.68
C ASP A 89 -5.40 0.13 -9.94
N MET A 90 -5.53 -0.97 -9.22
CA MET A 90 -4.46 -1.61 -8.44
C MET A 90 -3.62 -2.60 -9.26
N GLY A 91 -3.97 -2.84 -10.54
CA GLY A 91 -3.35 -3.84 -11.38
C GLY A 91 -3.41 -5.23 -10.74
N ASN A 92 -2.27 -5.90 -10.60
CA ASN A 92 -2.13 -7.17 -9.87
C ASN A 92 -1.62 -6.99 -8.43
N SER A 93 -1.50 -5.76 -7.94
CA SER A 93 -0.83 -5.47 -6.67
C SER A 93 -1.73 -5.68 -5.45
N GLY A 94 -1.73 -6.87 -4.89
CA GLY A 94 -2.38 -7.14 -3.60
C GLY A 94 -1.76 -6.35 -2.44
N THR A 95 -0.49 -5.99 -2.53
CA THR A 95 0.18 -5.13 -1.54
C THR A 95 -0.40 -3.73 -1.56
N SER A 96 -0.44 -3.09 -2.74
CA SER A 96 -1.02 -1.75 -2.88
C SER A 96 -2.46 -1.71 -2.38
N THR A 97 -3.29 -2.64 -2.85
CA THR A 97 -4.70 -2.72 -2.46
C THR A 97 -4.87 -2.72 -0.95
N ARG A 98 -4.22 -3.66 -0.27
CA ARG A 98 -4.41 -3.84 1.18
C ARG A 98 -3.87 -2.68 2.00
N LEU A 99 -2.70 -2.15 1.64
CA LEU A 99 -2.11 -1.02 2.34
C LEU A 99 -2.91 0.27 2.11
N LEU A 100 -3.34 0.50 0.86
CA LEU A 100 -4.13 1.68 0.51
C LEU A 100 -5.54 1.65 1.12
N MET A 101 -6.15 0.47 1.29
CA MET A 101 -7.41 0.36 2.05
C MET A 101 -7.25 0.94 3.46
N GLY A 102 -6.10 0.74 4.13
CA GLY A 102 -5.82 1.36 5.43
C GLY A 102 -5.49 2.85 5.32
N LEU A 103 -4.58 3.20 4.41
CA LEU A 103 -4.09 4.57 4.27
C LEU A 103 -5.17 5.56 3.86
N LEU A 104 -6.11 5.13 3.02
CA LEU A 104 -7.14 6.00 2.44
C LEU A 104 -8.48 5.95 3.18
N SER A 105 -8.60 5.18 4.26
CA SER A 105 -9.88 4.94 4.94
C SER A 105 -10.45 6.14 5.71
N LYS A 106 -9.74 7.27 5.80
CA LYS A 106 -10.22 8.54 6.40
C LYS A 106 -10.34 9.68 5.38
N GLN A 107 -10.54 9.36 4.12
CA GLN A 107 -10.77 10.40 3.12
C GLN A 107 -12.25 10.82 3.07
N ASN A 108 -12.52 12.08 2.72
CA ASN A 108 -13.87 12.65 2.69
C ASN A 108 -14.59 12.48 1.35
N PHE A 109 -14.14 11.52 0.53
CA PHE A 109 -14.70 11.18 -0.79
C PHE A 109 -14.61 9.68 -1.05
N ASP A 110 -15.50 9.20 -1.89
CA ASP A 110 -15.51 7.79 -2.30
C ASP A 110 -14.41 7.48 -3.30
N MET A 111 -13.82 6.31 -3.16
CA MET A 111 -12.76 5.81 -4.02
C MET A 111 -13.11 4.40 -4.50
N PRO A 112 -13.72 4.27 -5.68
CA PRO A 112 -13.87 2.98 -6.33
C PRO A 112 -12.50 2.37 -6.62
N ILE A 113 -12.32 1.09 -6.30
CA ILE A 113 -11.09 0.33 -6.48
C ILE A 113 -11.34 -0.89 -7.36
N ILE A 114 -10.45 -1.09 -8.31
CA ILE A 114 -10.47 -2.23 -9.23
C ILE A 114 -9.09 -2.89 -9.30
N GLY A 115 -9.04 -4.08 -9.83
CA GLY A 115 -7.82 -4.79 -10.12
C GLY A 115 -7.98 -5.67 -11.35
N ASP A 116 -6.90 -6.31 -11.78
CA ASP A 116 -6.96 -7.29 -12.85
C ASP A 116 -7.74 -8.56 -12.43
N GLU A 117 -7.91 -9.48 -13.36
CA GLU A 117 -8.65 -10.73 -13.13
C GLU A 117 -8.07 -11.53 -11.96
N SER A 118 -6.75 -11.65 -11.87
CA SER A 118 -6.07 -12.39 -10.79
C SER A 118 -6.26 -11.73 -9.43
N LEU A 119 -6.09 -10.41 -9.33
CA LEU A 119 -6.29 -9.66 -8.09
C LEU A 119 -7.76 -9.70 -7.64
N SER A 120 -8.70 -9.64 -8.59
CA SER A 120 -10.13 -9.68 -8.32
C SER A 120 -10.62 -11.02 -7.77
N GLN A 121 -9.81 -12.06 -7.80
CA GLN A 121 -10.09 -13.35 -7.15
C GLN A 121 -9.51 -13.44 -5.72
N ARG A 122 -8.68 -12.48 -5.32
CA ARG A 122 -8.01 -12.53 -4.01
C ARG A 122 -8.89 -11.91 -2.92
N PRO A 123 -9.12 -12.62 -1.78
CA PRO A 123 -9.94 -12.08 -0.70
C PRO A 123 -9.27 -10.86 -0.02
N MET A 124 -10.08 -9.82 0.23
CA MET A 124 -9.68 -8.60 0.93
C MET A 124 -10.28 -8.53 2.34
N THR A 125 -11.17 -9.45 2.70
CA THR A 125 -11.88 -9.50 3.98
C THR A 125 -10.98 -9.47 5.21
N ARG A 126 -9.79 -10.08 5.13
CA ARG A 126 -8.82 -10.07 6.23
C ARG A 126 -8.34 -8.66 6.62
N VAL A 127 -8.27 -7.76 5.64
CA VAL A 127 -7.90 -6.37 5.86
C VAL A 127 -9.13 -5.53 6.16
N MET A 128 -10.22 -5.75 5.43
CA MET A 128 -11.47 -5.02 5.61
C MET A 128 -11.99 -5.14 7.05
N LYS A 129 -11.96 -6.36 7.62
CA LYS A 129 -12.52 -6.62 8.96
C LYS A 129 -11.94 -5.69 10.04
N PRO A 130 -10.64 -5.66 10.34
CA PRO A 130 -10.09 -4.76 11.35
C PRO A 130 -10.27 -3.28 10.97
N LEU A 131 -10.21 -2.90 9.70
CA LEU A 131 -10.45 -1.53 9.29
C LEU A 131 -11.90 -1.11 9.57
N THR A 132 -12.87 -2.00 9.36
CA THR A 132 -14.27 -1.74 9.72
C THR A 132 -14.44 -1.61 11.23
N GLU A 133 -13.74 -2.39 12.04
CA GLU A 133 -13.71 -2.24 13.50
C GLU A 133 -13.15 -0.86 13.92
N MET A 134 -12.20 -0.30 13.16
CA MET A 134 -11.70 1.08 13.32
C MET A 134 -12.71 2.14 12.85
N GLY A 135 -13.81 1.75 12.20
CA GLY A 135 -14.83 2.65 11.68
C GLY A 135 -14.69 2.98 10.19
N ALA A 136 -13.75 2.35 9.47
CA ALA A 136 -13.67 2.50 8.02
C ALA A 136 -14.90 1.91 7.32
N LYS A 137 -15.31 2.55 6.24
CA LYS A 137 -16.42 2.10 5.40
C LYS A 137 -15.87 1.56 4.08
N ILE A 138 -15.93 0.27 3.91
CA ILE A 138 -15.36 -0.42 2.74
C ILE A 138 -16.39 -1.42 2.23
N ASP A 139 -16.80 -1.25 0.98
CA ASP A 139 -17.65 -2.19 0.27
C ASP A 139 -16.81 -3.05 -0.66
N LEU A 140 -17.10 -4.34 -0.65
CA LEU A 140 -16.53 -5.34 -1.54
C LEU A 140 -17.65 -6.17 -2.17
N THR A 141 -17.32 -7.02 -3.14
CA THR A 141 -18.27 -8.01 -3.64
C THR A 141 -18.75 -8.93 -2.52
N ALA A 142 -19.84 -9.67 -2.76
CA ALA A 142 -20.36 -10.65 -1.80
C ALA A 142 -19.31 -11.69 -1.36
N ASN A 143 -18.31 -11.95 -2.21
CA ASN A 143 -17.21 -12.87 -1.92
C ASN A 143 -16.02 -12.18 -1.18
N GLY A 144 -16.14 -10.89 -0.86
CA GLY A 144 -15.08 -10.13 -0.20
C GLY A 144 -13.86 -9.85 -1.09
N THR A 145 -14.07 -9.73 -2.38
CA THR A 145 -13.05 -9.45 -3.40
C THR A 145 -13.30 -8.12 -4.10
N LEU A 146 -12.39 -7.68 -4.99
CA LEU A 146 -12.62 -6.57 -5.89
C LEU A 146 -13.65 -6.93 -6.99
N PRO A 147 -14.34 -5.95 -7.61
CA PRO A 147 -14.25 -4.50 -7.34
C PRO A 147 -14.83 -4.11 -5.99
N GLY A 148 -14.43 -2.94 -5.49
CA GLY A 148 -14.92 -2.42 -4.23
C GLY A 148 -14.92 -0.90 -4.17
N VAL A 149 -15.34 -0.35 -3.05
CA VAL A 149 -15.31 1.09 -2.78
C VAL A 149 -14.78 1.34 -1.37
N ILE A 150 -13.78 2.20 -1.24
CA ILE A 150 -13.45 2.83 0.04
C ILE A 150 -14.33 4.07 0.12
N GLN A 151 -15.34 4.04 0.99
CA GLN A 151 -16.32 5.11 1.11
C GLN A 151 -15.76 6.29 1.91
N ALA A 152 -16.30 7.46 1.65
CA ALA A 152 -16.03 8.66 2.41
C ALA A 152 -16.25 8.43 3.92
N ASN A 153 -15.25 8.82 4.70
CA ASN A 153 -15.27 8.67 6.15
C ASN A 153 -14.48 9.78 6.83
N ALA A 154 -15.08 10.42 7.81
CA ALA A 154 -14.45 11.53 8.53
C ALA A 154 -13.68 11.08 9.78
N THR A 155 -13.97 9.91 10.32
CA THR A 155 -13.45 9.48 11.62
C THR A 155 -12.98 8.04 11.59
N LEU A 156 -11.82 7.82 12.17
CA LEU A 156 -11.33 6.48 12.53
C LEU A 156 -11.00 6.47 14.02
N ARG A 157 -11.17 5.32 14.65
CA ARG A 157 -10.83 5.11 16.06
C ARG A 157 -9.75 4.05 16.19
N GLY A 158 -8.87 4.25 17.15
CA GLY A 158 -7.90 3.24 17.54
C GLY A 158 -8.59 1.99 18.09
N ILE A 159 -7.98 0.84 17.86
CA ILE A 159 -8.46 -0.46 18.34
C ILE A 159 -7.30 -1.28 18.91
N THR A 160 -7.63 -2.20 19.80
CA THR A 160 -6.72 -3.30 20.14
C THR A 160 -7.11 -4.50 19.30
N TYR A 161 -6.21 -4.94 18.43
CA TYR A 161 -6.48 -6.01 17.49
C TYR A 161 -5.50 -7.17 17.62
N ASP A 162 -6.01 -8.31 18.08
CA ASP A 162 -5.26 -9.56 18.10
C ASP A 162 -5.41 -10.27 16.75
N MET A 163 -4.31 -10.35 16.02
CA MET A 163 -4.34 -10.93 14.67
C MET A 163 -4.54 -12.45 14.74
N PRO A 164 -5.61 -13.00 14.17
CA PRO A 164 -5.88 -14.44 14.20
C PRO A 164 -4.87 -15.24 13.36
N VAL A 165 -4.27 -14.58 12.36
CA VAL A 165 -3.25 -15.15 11.47
C VAL A 165 -2.18 -14.12 11.22
N ALA A 166 -0.91 -14.51 11.31
CA ALA A 166 0.21 -13.62 11.01
C ALA A 166 0.13 -13.11 9.56
N SER A 167 0.09 -11.79 9.39
CA SER A 167 0.04 -11.13 8.08
C SER A 167 0.65 -9.74 8.13
N ALA A 168 1.79 -9.58 7.48
CA ALA A 168 2.45 -8.27 7.37
C ALA A 168 1.56 -7.22 6.67
N GLN A 169 0.72 -7.63 5.71
CA GLN A 169 -0.17 -6.72 4.99
C GLN A 169 -1.33 -6.23 5.86
N VAL A 170 -1.95 -7.13 6.65
CA VAL A 170 -3.00 -6.75 7.61
C VAL A 170 -2.43 -5.80 8.65
N LYS A 171 -1.29 -6.15 9.25
CA LYS A 171 -0.58 -5.29 10.20
C LYS A 171 -0.29 -3.91 9.63
N SER A 172 0.27 -3.85 8.43
CA SER A 172 0.57 -2.58 7.76
C SER A 172 -0.68 -1.75 7.48
N ALA A 173 -1.78 -2.37 7.04
CA ALA A 173 -3.03 -1.65 6.81
C ALA A 173 -3.60 -1.03 8.08
N ILE A 174 -3.61 -1.78 9.20
CA ILE A 174 -4.06 -1.28 10.52
C ILE A 174 -3.17 -0.13 10.99
N LEU A 175 -1.84 -0.25 10.85
CA LEU A 175 -0.91 0.83 11.23
C LEU A 175 -1.13 2.09 10.39
N LEU A 176 -1.33 1.95 9.06
CA LEU A 176 -1.57 3.07 8.16
C LEU A 176 -2.92 3.76 8.42
N ALA A 177 -3.93 3.03 8.86
CA ALA A 177 -5.17 3.60 9.36
C ALA A 177 -4.97 4.25 10.75
N GLY A 178 -4.21 3.60 11.63
CA GLY A 178 -3.95 4.03 12.99
C GLY A 178 -3.28 5.40 13.11
N ILE A 179 -2.39 5.76 12.17
CA ILE A 179 -1.76 7.09 12.16
C ILE A 179 -2.75 8.24 11.92
N GLN A 180 -3.98 7.95 11.49
CA GLN A 180 -5.06 8.91 11.27
C GLN A 180 -6.21 8.73 12.26
N ALA A 181 -6.18 7.69 13.07
CA ALA A 181 -7.25 7.35 14.02
C ALA A 181 -7.16 8.19 15.30
N GLU A 182 -8.30 8.39 15.92
CA GLU A 182 -8.40 8.96 17.27
C GLU A 182 -8.15 7.86 18.30
N GLY A 183 -7.36 8.17 19.34
CA GLY A 183 -7.00 7.22 20.39
C GLY A 183 -5.82 6.31 20.02
N GLU A 184 -5.64 5.26 20.77
CA GLU A 184 -4.52 4.33 20.64
C GLU A 184 -4.88 3.13 19.77
N THR A 185 -3.96 2.73 18.89
CA THR A 185 -4.05 1.48 18.13
C THR A 185 -2.99 0.51 18.62
N GLN A 186 -3.42 -0.61 19.16
CA GLN A 186 -2.55 -1.69 19.60
C GLN A 186 -2.74 -2.92 18.70
N ILE A 187 -1.64 -3.52 18.26
CA ILE A 187 -1.69 -4.77 17.51
C ILE A 187 -1.03 -5.84 18.37
N GLY A 188 -1.87 -6.72 18.92
CA GLY A 188 -1.43 -7.92 19.60
C GLY A 188 -0.81 -8.91 18.60
N ARG A 189 -0.01 -9.78 19.14
CA ARG A 189 0.65 -10.95 18.58
C ARG A 189 0.55 -11.19 17.08
N ALA A 190 1.49 -10.64 16.33
CA ALA A 190 1.89 -11.27 15.08
C ALA A 190 3.02 -12.26 15.41
N HIS A 191 2.70 -13.50 15.65
CA HIS A 191 3.74 -14.52 15.63
C HIS A 191 4.25 -14.69 14.21
N VAL A 192 5.52 -14.54 14.06
CA VAL A 192 6.28 -14.99 12.90
C VAL A 192 6.72 -16.42 13.19
#